data_31e7ff43e11adc76ed6da24ab423f42a
#
_entry.id   31e7ff43e11adc76ed6da24ab423f42a
#
_cell.length_a   1.000
_cell.length_b   1.000
_cell.length_c   1.000
_cell.angle_alpha   90.00
_cell.angle_beta   90.00
_cell.angle_gamma   90.00
#
_symmetry.space_group_name_H-M   'P 1'
#
loop_
_entity.id
_entity.type
_entity.pdbx_description
1 polymer ?
#
loop_
_entity_poly.entity_id
_entity_poly.type
_entity_poly.pdbx_seq_one_letter_code
_entity_poly.pdbx_strand_id
1 'polypeptide(L)'
;AALGAVCYFAFLQAQVRTEQTFEKGWKFTREDNAEFANPGYNDSKWQNVTVPHDWAIYGPFSINNDKQEMAITQDGQTEAMEHAGRTGGLPFVGTGWYRLNFDAPGFEKGKKATLIFDGAMSHARVYVNGQEAGYWPYGYNSFYVDATPYLKPGERNELAVRLENEPESSRWYPGAGLYRNVHLVINEDTHIPAWGTYVTTPVVTDKYAKVSLKTSLVSPEGANKDNYRIVTQIKDKNGKVVATGENKLSVFDNALFEQEFAVANPELWSPDT
;
A
#
# COMPACT_ATOMS: atom_id res chain seq x y z
N ALA A 1 11.24 42.67 43.50
CA ALA A 1 11.52 41.39 42.84
C ALA A 1 10.26 40.95 42.07
N ALA A 2 10.25 41.09 40.76
CA ALA A 2 9.17 40.65 39.88
C ALA A 2 9.54 39.24 39.37
N LEU A 3 8.76 38.22 39.75
CA LEU A 3 8.82 36.90 39.17
C LEU A 3 8.13 36.92 37.79
N GLY A 4 8.92 36.85 36.73
CA GLY A 4 8.42 36.62 35.40
C GLY A 4 8.06 35.15 35.23
N ALA A 5 6.78 34.83 35.04
CA ALA A 5 6.31 33.52 34.66
C ALA A 5 6.61 33.31 33.16
N VAL A 6 7.55 32.41 32.82
CA VAL A 6 7.79 31.95 31.47
C VAL A 6 6.78 30.85 31.15
N CYS A 7 5.73 31.20 30.41
CA CYS A 7 4.82 30.19 29.83
C CYS A 7 5.50 29.48 28.67
N TYR A 8 5.94 28.24 28.88
CA TYR A 8 6.30 27.35 27.78
C TYR A 8 5.01 26.85 27.09
N PHE A 9 4.71 27.41 25.94
CA PHE A 9 3.74 26.80 25.03
C PHE A 9 4.42 25.62 24.37
N ALA A 10 4.17 24.41 24.87
CA ALA A 10 4.44 23.22 24.11
C ALA A 10 3.43 23.16 22.97
N PHE A 11 3.87 23.47 21.76
CA PHE A 11 3.11 23.12 20.57
C PHE A 11 3.09 21.59 20.47
N LEU A 12 2.02 20.97 20.94
CA LEU A 12 1.67 19.61 20.55
C LEU A 12 1.40 19.65 19.03
N GLN A 13 2.39 19.26 18.27
CA GLN A 13 2.20 19.00 16.84
C GLN A 13 1.32 17.76 16.76
N ALA A 14 0.02 17.96 16.54
CA ALA A 14 -0.90 16.86 16.30
C ALA A 14 -0.37 16.05 15.13
N GLN A 15 -0.17 14.75 15.34
CA GLN A 15 0.29 13.87 14.26
C GLN A 15 -0.87 13.67 13.29
N VAL A 16 -0.83 14.39 12.17
CA VAL A 16 -1.90 14.47 11.18
C VAL A 16 -2.08 13.13 10.44
N ARG A 17 -1.04 12.30 10.41
CA ARG A 17 -1.03 10.96 9.81
C ARG A 17 -0.25 10.01 10.70
N THR A 18 -0.82 8.85 10.99
CA THR A 18 -0.11 7.73 11.60
C THR A 18 -0.06 6.57 10.62
N GLU A 19 1.06 5.84 10.64
CA GLU A 19 1.24 4.66 9.79
C GLU A 19 1.81 3.53 10.63
N GLN A 20 1.21 2.35 10.50
CA GLN A 20 1.64 1.11 11.13
C GLN A 20 1.87 0.08 10.05
N THR A 21 3.09 -0.48 9.97
CA THR A 21 3.41 -1.56 9.04
C THR A 21 3.21 -2.91 9.72
N PHE A 22 2.55 -3.83 9.03
CA PHE A 22 2.23 -5.16 9.52
C PHE A 22 3.22 -6.19 8.97
N GLU A 23 4.34 -6.36 9.65
CA GLU A 23 5.38 -7.33 9.25
C GLU A 23 5.22 -8.69 9.94
N LYS A 24 4.82 -8.71 11.21
CA LYS A 24 4.84 -9.89 12.08
C LYS A 24 3.45 -10.25 12.59
N GLY A 25 3.31 -11.46 13.09
CA GLY A 25 2.06 -11.92 13.72
C GLY A 25 1.07 -12.54 12.73
N TRP A 26 1.46 -12.66 11.48
CA TRP A 26 0.62 -13.27 10.47
C TRP A 26 0.54 -14.78 10.61
N LYS A 27 -0.65 -15.30 10.33
CA LYS A 27 -0.96 -16.72 10.15
C LYS A 27 -1.26 -16.97 8.68
N PHE A 28 -0.83 -18.10 8.15
CA PHE A 28 -1.01 -18.48 6.75
C PHE A 28 -1.46 -19.93 6.59
N THR A 29 -2.35 -20.17 5.64
CA THR A 29 -2.72 -21.51 5.17
C THR A 29 -2.97 -21.51 3.67
N ARG A 30 -2.81 -22.68 3.03
CA ARG A 30 -3.16 -22.93 1.60
C ARG A 30 -4.54 -23.56 1.42
N GLU A 31 -5.26 -23.77 2.50
CA GLU A 31 -6.64 -24.21 2.44
C GLU A 31 -7.55 -23.05 2.02
N ASP A 32 -8.67 -23.36 1.37
CA ASP A 32 -9.69 -22.38 1.01
C ASP A 32 -11.01 -22.70 1.67
N ASN A 33 -11.43 -21.83 2.59
CA ASN A 33 -12.71 -21.92 3.28
C ASN A 33 -13.20 -20.51 3.63
N ALA A 34 -14.46 -20.21 3.29
CA ALA A 34 -15.06 -18.91 3.57
C ALA A 34 -15.12 -18.57 5.07
N GLU A 35 -15.17 -19.58 5.95
CA GLU A 35 -15.13 -19.42 7.40
C GLU A 35 -13.84 -18.74 7.91
N PHE A 36 -12.79 -18.74 7.11
CA PHE A 36 -11.51 -18.10 7.45
C PHE A 36 -11.59 -16.57 7.55
N ALA A 37 -12.64 -15.98 6.99
CA ALA A 37 -12.93 -14.56 7.15
C ALA A 37 -13.57 -14.22 8.51
N ASN A 38 -14.15 -15.23 9.21
CA ASN A 38 -14.92 -14.98 10.42
C ASN A 38 -14.03 -14.56 11.60
N PRO A 39 -14.44 -13.53 12.38
CA PRO A 39 -13.75 -13.17 13.60
C PRO A 39 -13.73 -14.33 14.60
N GLY A 40 -12.57 -14.52 15.24
CA GLY A 40 -12.40 -15.57 16.23
C GLY A 40 -12.26 -16.97 15.65
N TYR A 41 -12.13 -17.14 14.33
CA TYR A 41 -11.75 -18.43 13.75
C TYR A 41 -10.45 -18.95 14.38
N ASN A 42 -10.43 -20.23 14.73
CA ASN A 42 -9.25 -20.82 15.36
C ASN A 42 -8.16 -21.16 14.33
N ASP A 43 -7.24 -20.22 14.14
CA ASP A 43 -6.09 -20.33 13.24
C ASP A 43 -4.79 -20.83 13.95
N SER A 44 -4.91 -21.46 15.12
CA SER A 44 -3.76 -21.89 15.92
C SER A 44 -2.87 -22.93 15.22
N LYS A 45 -3.44 -23.67 14.26
CA LYS A 45 -2.72 -24.68 13.45
C LYS A 45 -2.08 -24.09 12.19
N TRP A 46 -2.37 -22.83 11.87
CA TRP A 46 -1.81 -22.19 10.69
C TRP A 46 -0.32 -21.88 10.87
N GLN A 47 0.38 -21.79 9.76
CA GLN A 47 1.80 -21.45 9.75
C GLN A 47 1.98 -19.99 10.21
N ASN A 48 2.93 -19.75 11.14
CA ASN A 48 3.36 -18.38 11.44
C ASN A 48 4.27 -17.88 10.33
N VAL A 49 3.98 -16.71 9.80
CA VAL A 49 4.78 -16.09 8.74
C VAL A 49 5.05 -14.62 9.04
N THR A 50 6.05 -14.07 8.39
CA THR A 50 6.30 -12.63 8.30
C THR A 50 5.94 -12.14 6.90
N VAL A 51 5.40 -10.94 6.79
CA VAL A 51 5.15 -10.28 5.51
C VAL A 51 6.27 -9.25 5.29
N PRO A 52 6.92 -9.23 4.12
CA PRO A 52 6.62 -9.94 2.87
C PRO A 52 6.74 -11.47 2.92
N HIS A 53 5.80 -12.16 2.27
CA HIS A 53 5.76 -13.62 2.21
C HIS A 53 5.29 -14.09 0.82
N ASP A 54 6.11 -14.95 0.21
CA ASP A 54 5.79 -15.62 -1.04
C ASP A 54 5.72 -17.14 -0.77
N TRP A 55 4.50 -17.70 -0.80
CA TRP A 55 4.36 -19.12 -0.46
C TRP A 55 4.86 -20.06 -1.56
N ALA A 56 4.95 -19.58 -2.81
CA ALA A 56 5.25 -20.45 -3.94
C ALA A 56 6.70 -20.93 -3.93
N ILE A 57 7.64 -20.13 -3.41
CA ILE A 57 9.06 -20.49 -3.36
C ILE A 57 9.41 -21.60 -2.36
N TYR A 58 8.49 -21.91 -1.45
CA TYR A 58 8.71 -22.94 -0.42
C TYR A 58 8.06 -24.28 -0.77
N GLY A 59 7.43 -24.41 -1.95
CA GLY A 59 6.73 -25.61 -2.35
C GLY A 59 5.34 -25.77 -1.69
N PRO A 60 4.74 -26.94 -1.77
CA PRO A 60 5.29 -28.19 -2.32
C PRO A 60 5.54 -28.06 -3.83
N PHE A 61 6.69 -28.55 -4.26
CA PHE A 61 7.03 -28.58 -5.68
C PHE A 61 6.52 -29.86 -6.33
N SER A 62 5.90 -29.74 -7.50
CA SER A 62 5.40 -30.88 -8.26
C SER A 62 5.38 -30.55 -9.74
N ILE A 63 5.75 -31.54 -10.57
CA ILE A 63 5.64 -31.41 -12.03
C ILE A 63 4.20 -31.23 -12.49
N ASN A 64 3.22 -31.51 -11.63
CA ASN A 64 1.81 -31.33 -11.94
C ASN A 64 1.27 -29.94 -11.55
N ASN A 65 2.10 -29.10 -10.93
CA ASN A 65 1.70 -27.73 -10.61
C ASN A 65 1.82 -26.87 -11.86
N ASP A 66 0.85 -25.95 -12.05
CA ASP A 66 0.88 -24.88 -13.04
C ASP A 66 1.32 -25.32 -14.45
N LYS A 67 0.73 -26.40 -14.96
CA LYS A 67 0.92 -26.84 -16.33
C LYS A 67 0.23 -25.88 -17.30
N GLN A 68 0.78 -25.79 -18.51
CA GLN A 68 0.25 -24.93 -19.58
C GLN A 68 0.15 -25.71 -20.89
N GLU A 69 -0.94 -25.49 -21.63
CA GLU A 69 -1.08 -25.98 -22.99
C GLU A 69 -0.68 -24.90 -23.99
N MET A 70 0.37 -25.13 -24.74
CA MET A 70 0.87 -24.19 -25.75
C MET A 70 1.62 -24.91 -26.88
N ALA A 71 1.72 -24.28 -28.04
CA ALA A 71 2.62 -24.69 -29.11
C ALA A 71 3.90 -23.85 -29.05
N ILE A 72 5.05 -24.49 -28.90
CA ILE A 72 6.36 -23.82 -28.98
C ILE A 72 6.79 -23.83 -30.45
N THR A 73 6.40 -22.80 -31.19
CA THR A 73 6.65 -22.71 -32.65
C THR A 73 8.14 -22.66 -33.00
N GLN A 74 8.98 -22.18 -32.08
CA GLN A 74 10.44 -22.18 -32.22
C GLN A 74 11.01 -23.60 -32.26
N ASP A 75 10.32 -24.56 -31.63
CA ASP A 75 10.67 -25.98 -31.63
C ASP A 75 9.94 -26.77 -32.75
N GLY A 76 9.29 -26.08 -33.68
CA GLY A 76 8.55 -26.65 -34.80
C GLY A 76 7.21 -27.28 -34.43
N GLN A 77 6.66 -26.99 -33.24
CA GLN A 77 5.35 -27.49 -32.82
C GLN A 77 4.26 -26.73 -33.56
N THR A 78 3.29 -27.46 -34.12
CA THR A 78 2.13 -26.93 -34.83
C THR A 78 0.83 -27.05 -34.03
N GLU A 79 0.83 -27.87 -33.00
CA GLU A 79 -0.32 -28.10 -32.09
C GLU A 79 0.07 -27.80 -30.66
N ALA A 80 -0.92 -27.35 -29.87
CA ALA A 80 -0.71 -27.12 -28.44
C ALA A 80 -0.47 -28.47 -27.74
N MET A 81 0.55 -28.49 -26.89
CA MET A 81 0.92 -29.62 -26.06
C MET A 81 1.09 -29.16 -24.63
N GLU A 82 0.90 -30.09 -23.68
CA GLU A 82 1.14 -29.81 -22.27
C GLU A 82 2.64 -29.60 -22.02
N HIS A 83 2.96 -28.48 -21.43
CA HIS A 83 4.30 -28.12 -20.98
C HIS A 83 4.31 -27.80 -19.50
N ALA A 84 5.49 -27.83 -18.87
CA ALA A 84 5.71 -27.26 -17.58
C ALA A 84 5.36 -25.75 -17.64
N GLY A 85 4.69 -25.25 -16.62
CA GLY A 85 4.26 -23.86 -16.57
C GLY A 85 5.38 -22.85 -16.39
N ARG A 86 5.05 -21.70 -15.85
CA ARG A 86 5.88 -20.46 -15.74
C ARG A 86 7.32 -20.65 -15.28
N THR A 87 7.58 -21.62 -14.43
CA THR A 87 8.91 -21.88 -13.85
C THR A 87 9.27 -23.34 -13.90
N GLY A 88 8.85 -24.04 -14.94
CA GLY A 88 8.99 -25.48 -15.03
C GLY A 88 7.84 -26.24 -14.35
N GLY A 89 6.71 -25.59 -14.03
CA GLY A 89 5.53 -26.20 -13.44
C GLY A 89 5.71 -26.67 -11.99
N LEU A 90 6.73 -26.21 -11.27
CA LEU A 90 7.08 -26.75 -9.99
C LEU A 90 6.47 -26.02 -8.79
N PRO A 91 6.38 -24.66 -8.75
CA PRO A 91 5.86 -23.93 -7.59
C PRO A 91 4.36 -24.13 -7.41
N PHE A 92 3.93 -24.22 -6.16
CA PHE A 92 2.51 -24.29 -5.85
C PHE A 92 1.81 -22.96 -6.16
N VAL A 93 0.74 -23.04 -6.96
CA VAL A 93 -0.23 -21.96 -7.20
C VAL A 93 -1.54 -22.28 -6.50
N GLY A 94 -2.58 -21.47 -6.68
CA GLY A 94 -3.90 -21.68 -6.08
C GLY A 94 -4.21 -20.67 -4.98
N THR A 95 -5.05 -21.05 -4.02
CA THR A 95 -5.53 -20.13 -2.98
C THR A 95 -4.67 -20.19 -1.72
N GLY A 96 -4.51 -19.03 -1.09
CA GLY A 96 -3.92 -18.90 0.23
C GLY A 96 -4.63 -17.85 1.06
N TRP A 97 -4.70 -18.08 2.36
CA TRP A 97 -5.28 -17.17 3.32
C TRP A 97 -4.25 -16.70 4.33
N TYR A 98 -4.32 -15.40 4.63
CA TYR A 98 -3.57 -14.73 5.67
C TYR A 98 -4.51 -14.20 6.73
N ARG A 99 -4.12 -14.29 8.01
CA ARG A 99 -4.85 -13.69 9.12
C ARG A 99 -3.89 -12.96 10.04
N LEU A 100 -4.31 -11.82 10.55
CA LEU A 100 -3.56 -11.01 11.50
C LEU A 100 -4.50 -10.44 12.56
N ASN A 101 -4.16 -10.64 13.81
CA ASN A 101 -4.76 -9.90 14.92
C ASN A 101 -3.85 -8.73 15.28
N PHE A 102 -4.42 -7.54 15.36
CA PHE A 102 -3.66 -6.32 15.66
C PHE A 102 -4.48 -5.36 16.52
N ASP A 103 -3.78 -4.53 17.26
CA ASP A 103 -4.41 -3.45 18.02
C ASP A 103 -4.40 -2.19 17.13
N ALA A 104 -5.58 -1.69 16.79
CA ALA A 104 -5.70 -0.46 16.01
C ALA A 104 -5.42 0.74 16.92
N PRO A 105 -4.70 1.76 16.44
CA PRO A 105 -4.62 3.03 17.17
C PRO A 105 -6.00 3.59 17.45
N GLY A 106 -6.17 4.22 18.61
CA GLY A 106 -7.38 5.01 18.87
C GLY A 106 -7.43 6.21 17.93
N PHE A 107 -8.59 6.45 17.32
CA PHE A 107 -8.82 7.65 16.52
C PHE A 107 -10.27 8.14 16.70
N GLU A 108 -10.43 9.44 16.56
CA GLU A 108 -11.72 10.10 16.73
C GLU A 108 -12.63 9.92 15.51
N LYS A 109 -13.92 10.13 15.72
CA LYS A 109 -14.90 10.13 14.62
C LYS A 109 -14.54 11.22 13.62
N GLY A 110 -14.56 10.86 12.33
CA GLY A 110 -14.19 11.73 11.21
C GLY A 110 -12.87 11.34 10.59
N LYS A 111 -11.92 10.77 11.34
CA LYS A 111 -10.67 10.27 10.76
C LYS A 111 -10.91 9.11 9.81
N LYS A 112 -9.98 8.93 8.89
CA LYS A 112 -9.99 7.87 7.86
C LYS A 112 -8.92 6.84 8.12
N ALA A 113 -9.30 5.59 8.04
CA ALA A 113 -8.39 4.45 8.15
C ALA A 113 -8.29 3.74 6.80
N THR A 114 -7.09 3.63 6.27
CA THR A 114 -6.81 3.02 4.97
C THR A 114 -5.83 1.86 5.15
N LEU A 115 -6.17 0.69 4.67
CA LEU A 115 -5.22 -0.42 4.50
C LEU A 115 -4.59 -0.31 3.13
N ILE A 116 -3.26 -0.24 3.08
CA ILE A 116 -2.47 -0.17 1.84
C ILE A 116 -1.70 -1.47 1.71
N PHE A 117 -1.81 -2.09 0.55
CA PHE A 117 -1.08 -3.27 0.15
C PHE A 117 -0.11 -2.89 -0.96
N ASP A 118 1.18 -2.98 -0.69
CA ASP A 118 2.22 -2.66 -1.70
C ASP A 118 2.27 -3.69 -2.82
N GLY A 119 1.81 -4.92 -2.54
CA GLY A 119 1.66 -5.97 -3.54
C GLY A 119 1.12 -7.26 -2.94
N ALA A 120 0.11 -7.83 -3.61
CA ALA A 120 -0.52 -9.10 -3.25
C ALA A 120 -0.88 -9.88 -4.53
N MET A 121 -0.38 -11.10 -4.66
CA MET A 121 -0.53 -11.94 -5.86
C MET A 121 -1.46 -13.11 -5.56
N SER A 122 -2.64 -13.08 -6.12
CA SER A 122 -3.46 -12.08 -6.81
C SER A 122 -4.92 -12.20 -6.35
N HIS A 123 -5.86 -11.55 -7.03
CA HIS A 123 -7.30 -11.62 -6.68
C HIS A 123 -7.56 -11.44 -5.18
N ALA A 124 -6.94 -10.40 -4.60
CA ALA A 124 -6.98 -10.14 -3.17
C ALA A 124 -8.38 -9.75 -2.71
N ARG A 125 -8.97 -10.52 -1.80
CA ARG A 125 -10.15 -10.15 -1.02
C ARG A 125 -9.73 -9.84 0.41
N VAL A 126 -10.07 -8.66 0.86
CA VAL A 126 -9.66 -8.13 2.16
C VAL A 126 -10.87 -8.07 3.08
N TYR A 127 -10.76 -8.69 4.25
CA TYR A 127 -11.79 -8.71 5.27
C TYR A 127 -11.27 -8.06 6.56
N VAL A 128 -12.05 -7.17 7.13
CA VAL A 128 -11.76 -6.56 8.43
C VAL A 128 -12.89 -6.93 9.39
N ASN A 129 -12.55 -7.56 10.51
CA ASN A 129 -13.53 -8.02 11.51
C ASN A 129 -14.67 -8.86 10.88
N GLY A 130 -14.36 -9.69 9.89
CA GLY A 130 -15.29 -10.58 9.21
C GLY A 130 -16.10 -9.94 8.08
N GLN A 131 -15.95 -8.66 7.80
CA GLN A 131 -16.64 -7.96 6.74
C GLN A 131 -15.70 -7.71 5.57
N GLU A 132 -16.15 -7.99 4.34
CA GLU A 132 -15.37 -7.71 3.13
C GLU A 132 -15.20 -6.20 2.96
N ALA A 133 -13.97 -5.73 3.10
CA ALA A 133 -13.63 -4.30 2.98
C ALA A 133 -13.24 -3.93 1.55
N GLY A 134 -12.81 -4.90 0.73
CA GLY A 134 -12.49 -4.63 -0.67
C GLY A 134 -11.93 -5.84 -1.41
N TYR A 135 -11.85 -5.66 -2.73
CA TYR A 135 -11.32 -6.65 -3.68
C TYR A 135 -10.40 -5.98 -4.69
N TRP A 136 -9.25 -6.62 -4.96
CA TRP A 136 -8.31 -6.17 -5.97
C TRP A 136 -7.79 -7.35 -6.79
N PRO A 137 -8.04 -7.41 -8.13
CA PRO A 137 -7.69 -8.59 -8.93
C PRO A 137 -6.23 -8.65 -9.35
N TYR A 138 -5.57 -7.49 -9.55
CA TYR A 138 -4.26 -7.43 -10.19
C TYR A 138 -3.11 -7.52 -9.20
N GLY A 139 -2.17 -8.44 -9.43
CA GLY A 139 -1.11 -8.75 -8.48
C GLY A 139 0.14 -7.89 -8.56
N TYR A 140 0.34 -7.06 -9.60
CA TYR A 140 1.63 -6.39 -9.85
C TYR A 140 1.70 -4.92 -9.44
N ASN A 141 0.63 -4.36 -8.90
CA ASN A 141 0.63 -3.00 -8.38
C ASN A 141 0.13 -2.92 -6.96
N SER A 142 0.39 -1.80 -6.32
CA SER A 142 -0.16 -1.47 -5.01
C SER A 142 -1.65 -1.13 -5.14
N PHE A 143 -2.40 -1.40 -4.07
CA PHE A 143 -3.81 -1.00 -3.92
C PHE A 143 -4.11 -0.63 -2.47
N TYR A 144 -5.28 -0.04 -2.27
CA TYR A 144 -5.76 0.25 -0.92
C TYR A 144 -7.26 -0.01 -0.79
N VAL A 145 -7.69 -0.20 0.45
CA VAL A 145 -9.10 -0.34 0.81
C VAL A 145 -9.42 0.62 1.96
N ASP A 146 -10.63 1.21 1.93
CA ASP A 146 -11.14 2.00 3.06
C ASP A 146 -11.54 1.04 4.19
N ALA A 147 -10.77 1.04 5.25
CA ALA A 147 -11.02 0.24 6.43
C ALA A 147 -11.86 0.97 7.49
N THR A 148 -12.14 2.26 7.29
CA THR A 148 -12.82 3.13 8.27
C THR A 148 -14.12 2.53 8.82
N PRO A 149 -15.04 2.00 7.97
CA PRO A 149 -16.33 1.50 8.48
C PRO A 149 -16.22 0.16 9.22
N TYR A 150 -15.11 -0.53 9.12
CA TYR A 150 -14.94 -1.89 9.61
C TYR A 150 -14.05 -1.98 10.86
N LEU A 151 -13.17 -0.99 11.10
CA LEU A 151 -12.26 -0.96 12.23
C LEU A 151 -12.97 -0.56 13.54
N LYS A 152 -12.47 -1.12 14.62
CA LYS A 152 -12.78 -0.73 16.01
C LYS A 152 -11.59 0.07 16.54
N PRO A 153 -11.67 1.42 16.57
CA PRO A 153 -10.55 2.25 17.03
C PRO A 153 -10.19 1.98 18.48
N GLY A 154 -8.88 1.85 18.76
CA GLY A 154 -8.37 1.60 20.12
C GLY A 154 -8.62 0.19 20.63
N GLU A 155 -9.13 -0.71 19.81
CA GLU A 155 -9.44 -2.08 20.16
C GLU A 155 -8.65 -3.08 19.32
N ARG A 156 -8.72 -4.35 19.71
CA ARG A 156 -8.21 -5.46 18.92
C ARG A 156 -9.09 -5.69 17.69
N ASN A 157 -8.45 -5.77 16.55
CA ASN A 157 -9.06 -6.01 15.25
C ASN A 157 -8.45 -7.24 14.60
N GLU A 158 -9.16 -7.76 13.62
CA GLU A 158 -8.73 -8.88 12.80
C GLU A 158 -8.74 -8.50 11.33
N LEU A 159 -7.65 -8.78 10.65
CA LEU A 159 -7.49 -8.67 9.21
C LEU A 159 -7.36 -10.07 8.63
N ALA A 160 -8.22 -10.42 7.66
CA ALA A 160 -8.07 -11.63 6.87
C ALA A 160 -7.94 -11.26 5.39
N VAL A 161 -7.05 -11.95 4.68
CA VAL A 161 -6.80 -11.71 3.26
C VAL A 161 -6.78 -13.04 2.52
N ARG A 162 -7.72 -13.21 1.58
CA ARG A 162 -7.73 -14.33 0.64
C ARG A 162 -7.03 -13.90 -0.64
N LEU A 163 -6.10 -14.70 -1.08
CA LEU A 163 -5.41 -14.51 -2.35
C LEU A 163 -5.61 -15.74 -3.22
N GLU A 164 -5.71 -15.53 -4.52
CA GLU A 164 -5.81 -16.59 -5.50
C GLU A 164 -4.77 -16.34 -6.60
N ASN A 165 -3.79 -17.23 -6.65
CA ASN A 165 -2.79 -17.25 -7.71
C ASN A 165 -3.22 -18.29 -8.74
N GLU A 166 -3.82 -17.81 -9.83
CA GLU A 166 -4.40 -18.67 -10.85
C GLU A 166 -3.34 -19.43 -11.64
N PRO A 167 -3.57 -20.71 -11.98
CA PRO A 167 -2.74 -21.44 -12.92
C PRO A 167 -2.82 -20.80 -14.30
N GLU A 168 -1.85 -21.07 -15.16
CA GLU A 168 -1.79 -20.63 -16.57
C GLU A 168 -1.88 -19.11 -16.80
N SER A 169 -1.72 -18.31 -15.74
CA SER A 169 -1.93 -16.86 -15.75
C SER A 169 -0.73 -16.05 -16.23
N SER A 170 0.47 -16.65 -16.32
CA SER A 170 1.68 -15.98 -16.82
C SER A 170 2.71 -16.97 -17.34
N ARG A 171 3.71 -16.48 -18.10
CA ARG A 171 4.83 -17.25 -18.64
C ARG A 171 6.11 -17.13 -17.81
N TRP A 172 6.04 -16.53 -16.66
CA TRP A 172 7.16 -16.31 -15.72
C TRP A 172 6.70 -16.61 -14.30
N TYR A 173 7.65 -16.71 -13.40
CA TYR A 173 7.34 -16.82 -11.97
C TYR A 173 6.75 -15.51 -11.44
N PRO A 174 5.46 -15.45 -11.09
CA PRO A 174 4.81 -14.21 -10.64
C PRO A 174 4.97 -13.95 -9.15
N GLY A 175 5.42 -14.94 -8.38
CA GLY A 175 5.26 -14.98 -6.94
C GLY A 175 3.84 -15.38 -6.52
N ALA A 176 3.62 -15.49 -5.23
CA ALA A 176 2.31 -15.75 -4.64
C ALA A 176 2.27 -15.27 -3.19
N GLY A 177 1.20 -14.58 -2.82
CA GLY A 177 1.03 -14.14 -1.44
C GLY A 177 1.10 -12.63 -1.24
N LEU A 178 1.20 -12.23 0.01
CA LEU A 178 1.52 -10.86 0.41
C LEU A 178 3.02 -10.64 0.24
N TYR A 179 3.46 -10.48 -1.02
CA TYR A 179 4.87 -10.44 -1.37
C TYR A 179 5.54 -9.07 -1.14
N ARG A 180 4.77 -8.07 -0.70
CA ARG A 180 5.20 -6.76 -0.25
C ARG A 180 4.52 -6.38 1.05
N ASN A 181 4.84 -5.19 1.57
CA ASN A 181 4.34 -4.72 2.85
C ASN A 181 2.83 -4.45 2.85
N VAL A 182 2.26 -4.52 4.05
CA VAL A 182 0.88 -4.11 4.35
C VAL A 182 0.93 -3.03 5.42
N HIS A 183 0.20 -1.93 5.20
CA HIS A 183 0.19 -0.76 6.08
C HIS A 183 -1.24 -0.40 6.49
N LEU A 184 -1.40 0.01 7.74
CA LEU A 184 -2.58 0.73 8.21
C LEU A 184 -2.22 2.21 8.34
N VAL A 185 -2.93 3.06 7.63
CA VAL A 185 -2.74 4.52 7.67
C VAL A 185 -3.99 5.17 8.23
N ILE A 186 -3.82 5.98 9.28
CA ILE A 186 -4.89 6.80 9.86
C ILE A 186 -4.61 8.26 9.51
N ASN A 187 -5.57 8.91 8.88
CA ASN A 187 -5.51 10.31 8.48
C ASN A 187 -6.66 11.10 9.11
N GLU A 188 -6.52 12.42 9.17
CA GLU A 188 -7.65 13.33 9.34
C GLU A 188 -8.61 13.18 8.15
N ASP A 189 -9.87 13.63 8.32
CA ASP A 189 -10.84 13.56 7.22
C ASP A 189 -10.49 14.53 6.06
N THR A 190 -9.78 15.61 6.33
CA THR A 190 -9.11 16.40 5.29
C THR A 190 -7.64 16.00 5.20
N HIS A 191 -7.26 15.35 4.09
CA HIS A 191 -5.91 14.82 3.92
C HIS A 191 -5.52 14.65 2.46
N ILE A 192 -4.22 14.45 2.25
CA ILE A 192 -3.69 13.97 0.95
C ILE A 192 -3.88 12.45 0.95
N PRO A 193 -4.67 11.88 0.02
CA PRO A 193 -4.93 10.44 -0.02
C PRO A 193 -3.67 9.65 -0.40
N ALA A 194 -3.76 8.32 -0.31
CA ALA A 194 -2.73 7.43 -0.84
C ALA A 194 -2.46 7.78 -2.31
N TRP A 195 -1.18 7.95 -2.66
CA TRP A 195 -0.70 8.41 -3.99
C TRP A 195 -1.31 9.73 -4.48
N GLY A 196 -1.76 10.57 -3.56
CA GLY A 196 -2.34 11.88 -3.86
C GLY A 196 -1.33 12.92 -4.32
N THR A 197 -0.05 12.56 -4.52
CA THR A 197 0.99 13.45 -5.06
C THR A 197 1.57 12.87 -6.34
N TYR A 198 1.74 13.71 -7.35
CA TYR A 198 2.40 13.37 -8.60
C TYR A 198 3.51 14.38 -8.90
N VAL A 199 4.75 13.92 -8.89
CA VAL A 199 5.95 14.73 -9.05
C VAL A 199 6.58 14.44 -10.40
N THR A 200 6.93 15.51 -11.14
CA THR A 200 7.71 15.42 -12.37
C THR A 200 8.83 16.43 -12.38
N THR A 201 9.86 16.17 -13.17
CA THR A 201 10.99 17.08 -13.41
C THR A 201 11.10 17.40 -14.90
N PRO A 202 10.19 18.25 -15.44
CA PRO A 202 10.12 18.50 -16.88
C PRO A 202 11.36 19.16 -17.49
N VAL A 203 12.17 19.84 -16.67
CA VAL A 203 13.46 20.42 -17.07
C VAL A 203 14.51 20.05 -16.05
N VAL A 204 15.59 19.44 -16.49
CA VAL A 204 16.74 19.08 -15.67
C VAL A 204 18.03 19.43 -16.40
N THR A 205 18.87 20.21 -15.74
CA THR A 205 20.23 20.54 -16.15
C THR A 205 21.13 20.51 -14.92
N ASP A 206 22.43 20.57 -15.10
CA ASP A 206 23.41 20.66 -14.00
C ASP A 206 23.29 21.95 -13.16
N LYS A 207 22.70 22.99 -13.70
CA LYS A 207 22.52 24.30 -13.02
C LYS A 207 21.11 24.52 -12.49
N TYR A 208 20.12 23.81 -13.04
CA TYR A 208 18.72 24.10 -12.78
C TYR A 208 17.85 22.90 -13.03
N ALA A 209 16.91 22.66 -12.12
CA ALA A 209 15.81 21.75 -12.34
C ALA A 209 14.47 22.44 -12.04
N LYS A 210 13.47 22.19 -12.91
CA LYS A 210 12.08 22.54 -12.67
C LYS A 210 11.38 21.31 -12.11
N VAL A 211 10.78 21.44 -10.93
CA VAL A 211 9.95 20.39 -10.32
C VAL A 211 8.50 20.82 -10.42
N SER A 212 7.65 19.99 -11.00
CA SER A 212 6.20 20.17 -11.04
C SER A 212 5.55 19.15 -10.11
N LEU A 213 4.72 19.63 -9.20
CA LEU A 213 3.99 18.82 -8.23
C LEU A 213 2.49 19.03 -8.44
N LYS A 214 1.77 17.90 -8.59
CA LYS A 214 0.32 17.89 -8.51
C LYS A 214 -0.07 17.19 -7.20
N THR A 215 -0.94 17.82 -6.42
CA THR A 215 -1.42 17.29 -5.13
C THR A 215 -2.94 17.21 -5.13
N SER A 216 -3.47 16.02 -4.90
CA SER A 216 -4.90 15.79 -4.65
C SER A 216 -5.19 15.95 -3.17
N LEU A 217 -6.34 16.54 -2.83
CA LEU A 217 -6.82 16.68 -1.47
C LEU A 217 -8.22 16.09 -1.35
N VAL A 218 -8.44 15.26 -0.36
CA VAL A 218 -9.76 14.77 0.04
C VAL A 218 -10.21 15.54 1.27
N SER A 219 -11.47 15.95 1.30
CA SER A 219 -12.10 16.57 2.47
C SER A 219 -13.58 16.19 2.55
N PRO A 220 -14.19 16.23 3.74
CA PRO A 220 -15.61 15.98 3.88
C PRO A 220 -16.43 17.06 3.18
N GLU A 221 -17.65 16.70 2.80
CA GLU A 221 -18.63 17.65 2.27
C GLU A 221 -18.90 18.75 3.30
N GLY A 222 -18.92 20.01 2.86
CA GLY A 222 -19.15 21.16 3.74
C GLY A 222 -17.96 21.63 4.57
N ALA A 223 -16.75 21.05 4.38
CA ALA A 223 -15.55 21.55 5.05
C ALA A 223 -15.30 23.02 4.71
N ASN A 224 -14.92 23.82 5.72
CA ASN A 224 -14.58 25.23 5.51
C ASN A 224 -13.21 25.36 4.87
N LYS A 225 -13.20 25.74 3.62
CA LYS A 225 -12.05 25.81 2.71
C LYS A 225 -11.01 26.87 3.10
N ASP A 226 -11.46 27.95 3.70
CA ASP A 226 -10.62 29.11 4.03
C ASP A 226 -9.61 28.78 5.16
N ASN A 227 -9.80 27.69 5.85
CA ASN A 227 -8.95 27.26 6.97
C ASN A 227 -7.75 26.40 6.55
N TYR A 228 -7.63 26.02 5.27
CA TYR A 228 -6.58 25.12 4.81
C TYR A 228 -5.62 25.81 3.86
N ARG A 229 -4.37 25.37 3.92
CA ARG A 229 -3.31 25.72 2.97
C ARG A 229 -2.44 24.51 2.71
N ILE A 230 -1.93 24.38 1.49
CA ILE A 230 -0.91 23.39 1.16
C ILE A 230 0.44 24.08 1.20
N VAL A 231 1.31 23.60 2.07
CA VAL A 231 2.71 24.04 2.15
C VAL A 231 3.59 22.89 1.69
N THR A 232 4.36 23.13 0.63
CA THR A 232 5.28 22.14 0.07
C THR A 232 6.72 22.59 0.28
N GLN A 233 7.57 21.69 0.73
CA GLN A 233 9.01 21.88 0.85
C GLN A 233 9.75 20.81 0.07
N ILE A 234 10.70 21.23 -0.76
CA ILE A 234 11.68 20.32 -1.35
C ILE A 234 12.93 20.38 -0.48
N LYS A 235 13.42 19.23 -0.06
CA LYS A 235 14.60 19.09 0.79
C LYS A 235 15.67 18.29 0.06
N ASP A 236 16.93 18.67 0.28
CA ASP A 236 18.07 17.87 -0.14
C ASP A 236 18.25 16.62 0.75
N LYS A 237 19.23 15.78 0.43
CA LYS A 237 19.56 14.56 1.20
C LYS A 237 19.94 14.83 2.67
N ASN A 238 20.34 16.04 3.02
CA ASN A 238 20.69 16.45 4.37
C ASN A 238 19.52 17.08 5.13
N GLY A 239 18.32 17.14 4.51
CA GLY A 239 17.13 17.73 5.08
C GLY A 239 17.04 19.26 4.96
N LYS A 240 17.99 19.90 4.29
CA LYS A 240 17.96 21.34 4.04
C LYS A 240 16.88 21.68 3.00
N VAL A 241 16.01 22.64 3.31
CA VAL A 241 14.99 23.12 2.38
C VAL A 241 15.66 23.87 1.23
N VAL A 242 15.44 23.39 0.00
CA VAL A 242 15.97 23.98 -1.24
C VAL A 242 14.90 24.71 -2.05
N ALA A 243 13.61 24.41 -1.83
CA ALA A 243 12.50 25.18 -2.37
C ALA A 243 11.26 25.05 -1.46
N THR A 244 10.42 26.09 -1.46
CA THR A 244 9.15 26.12 -0.71
C THR A 244 8.06 26.77 -1.55
N GLY A 245 6.85 26.25 -1.49
CA GLY A 245 5.65 26.83 -2.08
C GLY A 245 4.46 26.73 -1.13
N GLU A 246 3.54 27.68 -1.26
CA GLU A 246 2.30 27.71 -0.48
C GLU A 246 1.13 28.08 -1.39
N ASN A 247 0.04 27.33 -1.30
CA ASN A 247 -1.23 27.64 -1.95
C ASN A 247 -2.33 27.72 -0.90
N LYS A 248 -3.10 28.82 -0.92
CA LYS A 248 -4.38 28.91 -0.19
C LYS A 248 -5.43 28.12 -0.95
N LEU A 249 -6.27 27.42 -0.22
CA LEU A 249 -7.34 26.66 -0.80
C LEU A 249 -8.54 27.59 -1.06
N SER A 250 -8.82 27.92 -2.32
CA SER A 250 -9.95 28.77 -2.69
C SER A 250 -11.17 28.01 -3.22
N VAL A 251 -11.00 26.74 -3.61
CA VAL A 251 -12.06 25.88 -4.14
C VAL A 251 -11.85 24.44 -3.69
N PHE A 252 -12.91 23.79 -3.18
CA PHE A 252 -12.94 22.36 -2.93
C PHE A 252 -13.92 21.70 -3.90
N ASP A 253 -13.39 21.06 -4.88
CA ASP A 253 -14.00 19.96 -5.58
C ASP A 253 -12.84 19.09 -6.04
N ASN A 254 -12.63 17.91 -5.45
CA ASN A 254 -11.56 16.97 -5.81
C ASN A 254 -10.32 17.71 -6.32
N ALA A 255 -9.90 18.74 -5.58
CA ALA A 255 -9.04 19.79 -6.08
C ALA A 255 -7.64 19.24 -6.31
N LEU A 256 -7.23 19.30 -7.55
CA LEU A 256 -5.87 19.07 -7.95
C LEU A 256 -5.11 20.40 -7.85
N PHE A 257 -4.15 20.50 -6.94
CA PHE A 257 -3.29 21.67 -6.79
C PHE A 257 -2.02 21.45 -7.59
N GLU A 258 -1.67 22.42 -8.40
CA GLU A 258 -0.42 22.40 -9.15
C GLU A 258 0.55 23.44 -8.59
N GLN A 259 1.78 23.01 -8.32
CA GLN A 259 2.86 23.85 -7.85
C GLN A 259 4.11 23.60 -8.71
N GLU A 260 4.86 24.66 -8.99
CA GLU A 260 6.11 24.58 -9.69
C GLU A 260 7.24 25.17 -8.84
N PHE A 261 8.37 24.48 -8.84
CA PHE A 261 9.54 24.88 -8.06
C PHE A 261 10.77 24.93 -8.95
N ALA A 262 11.64 25.89 -8.66
CA ALA A 262 12.97 25.97 -9.22
C ALA A 262 13.99 25.47 -8.19
N VAL A 263 14.79 24.49 -8.56
CA VAL A 263 15.90 23.99 -7.75
C VAL A 263 17.20 24.37 -8.46
N ALA A 264 17.99 25.23 -7.83
CA ALA A 264 19.29 25.65 -8.35
C ALA A 264 20.37 24.61 -8.01
N ASN A 265 21.26 24.34 -8.98
CA ASN A 265 22.36 23.41 -8.85
C ASN A 265 21.90 22.06 -8.24
N PRO A 266 20.95 21.36 -8.87
CA PRO A 266 20.42 20.11 -8.35
C PRO A 266 21.50 19.05 -8.30
N GLU A 267 21.48 18.22 -7.27
CA GLU A 267 22.26 16.98 -7.26
C GLU A 267 21.53 15.96 -8.13
N LEU A 268 22.12 15.63 -9.27
CA LEU A 268 21.50 14.74 -10.24
C LEU A 268 21.74 13.29 -9.82
N TRP A 269 20.71 12.47 -9.97
CA TRP A 269 20.82 11.02 -9.79
C TRP A 269 21.63 10.41 -10.94
N SER A 270 22.51 9.48 -10.61
CA SER A 270 23.15 8.59 -11.56
C SER A 270 23.24 7.16 -10.95
N PRO A 271 23.50 6.12 -11.77
CA PRO A 271 23.71 4.78 -11.23
C PRO A 271 24.91 4.68 -10.27
N ASP A 272 25.81 5.63 -10.33
CA ASP A 272 27.08 5.63 -9.56
C ASP A 272 27.03 6.55 -8.32
N THR A 273 25.91 7.24 -8.05
CA THR A 273 25.77 8.20 -6.93
C THR A 273 24.53 7.95 -6.08
#